data_3aca8c24dfda00de9832b73229c95356
#
_entry.id   3aca8c24dfda00de9832b73229c95356
#
_cell.length_a   1.000
_cell.length_b   1.000
_cell.length_c   1.000
_cell.angle_alpha   90.00
_cell.angle_beta   90.00
_cell.angle_gamma   90.00
#
_symmetry.space_group_name_H-M   'P 1'
#
loop_
_entity.id
_entity.type
_entity.pdbx_description
1 polymer ?
#
loop_
_entity_poly.entity_id
_entity_poly.type
_entity_poly.pdbx_seq_one_letter_code
_entity_poly.pdbx_strand_id
1 'polypeptide(L)'
;MNDTLIGLAERVRQAAAAKAILRIRGGATKQSMAGVISDAATLDMRSYAGIVDYAPSELVITARAGTPLVELERVLAERGQCLPFDPPRFADADGRLSGTVGGMVAAGLAGPGRAAVGGVRDYVLGLLLLNGRGDLMHFGGQVMKNVAGYDVSRLVAGSWGALGAICEVSLKVLPMPPATTTLRFDMRPADALESLHAWAGQPLPLNASVWWRDTLAIRLRGAHAAVAAAVQKLGGEVIPPELGHAFWEGLRDQRDEFFIEARQAAERENSALWRLSLPPTTPVLPSFLDTLIEWGGAQRWIVAGAEDTLVMHRAERAGGSAFRVSGGVGDGAGYATPLAPALLAIHRRLRESFDPHGVFVPGRPMRF
;
A
#
# COMPACT_ATOMS: atom_id res chain seq x y z
N MET A 1 0.49 31.34 -5.74
CA MET A 1 0.58 30.17 -4.84
C MET A 1 -0.79 30.05 -4.17
N ASN A 2 -1.34 28.87 -4.00
CA ASN A 2 -2.68 28.68 -3.41
C ASN A 2 -2.64 29.03 -1.92
N ASP A 3 -3.60 29.83 -1.41
CA ASP A 3 -3.63 30.29 -0.01
C ASP A 3 -3.66 29.14 1.01
N THR A 4 -4.33 28.03 0.68
CA THR A 4 -4.33 26.82 1.52
C THR A 4 -2.93 26.26 1.68
N LEU A 5 -2.13 26.19 0.61
CA LEU A 5 -0.76 25.68 0.64
C LEU A 5 0.16 26.58 1.45
N ILE A 6 -0.02 27.92 1.32
CA ILE A 6 0.69 28.91 2.15
C ILE A 6 0.37 28.70 3.63
N GLY A 7 -0.90 28.51 3.96
CA GLY A 7 -1.35 28.28 5.34
C GLY A 7 -0.79 26.98 5.93
N LEU A 8 -0.71 25.91 5.14
CA LEU A 8 -0.09 24.64 5.58
C LEU A 8 1.42 24.83 5.87
N ALA A 9 2.14 25.52 4.98
CA ALA A 9 3.57 25.80 5.16
C ALA A 9 3.82 26.68 6.40
N GLU A 10 3.00 27.68 6.63
CA GLU A 10 3.11 28.55 7.81
C GLU A 10 2.88 27.77 9.11
N ARG A 11 1.89 26.89 9.15
CA ARG A 11 1.65 26.00 10.31
C ARG A 11 2.86 25.12 10.63
N VAL A 12 3.57 24.61 9.61
CA VAL A 12 4.79 23.84 9.82
C VAL A 12 5.90 24.73 10.38
N ARG A 13 6.10 25.94 9.87
CA ARG A 13 7.09 26.90 10.41
C ARG A 13 6.81 27.26 11.87
N GLN A 14 5.54 27.52 12.21
CA GLN A 14 5.12 27.81 13.57
C GLN A 14 5.38 26.63 14.52
N ALA A 15 5.08 25.40 14.06
CA ALA A 15 5.36 24.19 14.83
C ALA A 15 6.88 23.99 15.03
N ALA A 16 7.70 24.21 14.00
CA ALA A 16 9.15 24.15 14.10
C ALA A 16 9.70 25.18 15.11
N ALA A 17 9.22 26.42 15.06
CA ALA A 17 9.63 27.49 15.97
C ALA A 17 9.20 27.18 17.41
N ALA A 18 8.02 26.62 17.61
CA ALA A 18 7.46 26.25 18.92
C ALA A 18 7.98 24.90 19.44
N LYS A 19 8.79 24.17 18.67
CA LYS A 19 9.20 22.76 18.93
C LYS A 19 7.99 21.84 19.17
N ALA A 20 6.89 22.13 18.50
CA ALA A 20 5.66 21.35 18.56
C ALA A 20 5.65 20.29 17.46
N ILE A 21 4.90 19.22 17.70
CA ILE A 21 4.77 18.10 16.77
C ILE A 21 3.44 18.15 16.00
N LEU A 22 3.49 17.78 14.74
CA LEU A 22 2.34 17.72 13.86
C LEU A 22 2.11 16.30 13.34
N ARG A 23 0.85 15.87 13.35
CA ARG A 23 0.40 14.65 12.68
C ARG A 23 -0.20 15.01 11.33
N ILE A 24 0.39 14.53 10.24
CA ILE A 24 -0.16 14.68 8.90
C ILE A 24 -1.39 13.78 8.79
N ARG A 25 -2.54 14.35 8.40
CA ARG A 25 -3.81 13.65 8.29
C ARG A 25 -4.44 13.86 6.92
N GLY A 26 -4.74 12.77 6.23
CA GLY A 26 -5.69 12.70 5.12
C GLY A 26 -7.05 12.17 5.61
N GLY A 27 -7.60 11.15 4.96
CA GLY A 27 -8.87 10.54 5.33
C GLY A 27 -8.86 9.68 6.60
N ALA A 28 -7.75 9.57 7.32
CA ALA A 28 -7.59 8.81 8.57
C ALA A 28 -7.96 7.30 8.50
N THR A 29 -8.01 6.72 7.32
CA THR A 29 -8.47 5.34 7.07
C THR A 29 -7.44 4.26 7.44
N LYS A 30 -6.26 4.65 7.92
CA LYS A 30 -5.14 3.74 8.25
C LYS A 30 -4.64 3.93 9.69
N GLN A 31 -5.52 4.43 10.56
CA GLN A 31 -5.15 4.70 11.97
C GLN A 31 -4.79 3.42 12.74
N SER A 32 -5.43 2.29 12.42
CA SER A 32 -5.10 1.00 13.03
C SER A 32 -3.68 0.51 12.73
N MET A 33 -3.10 1.00 11.63
CA MET A 33 -1.72 0.69 11.22
C MET A 33 -0.72 1.73 11.71
N ALA A 34 -1.21 2.85 12.24
CA ALA A 34 -0.42 3.96 12.73
C ALA A 34 -0.26 3.87 14.26
N GLY A 35 0.89 4.28 14.78
CA GLY A 35 1.05 4.43 16.23
C GLY A 35 0.12 5.51 16.78
N VAL A 36 -0.37 5.32 18.00
CA VAL A 36 -1.14 6.34 18.70
C VAL A 36 -0.15 7.34 19.31
N ILE A 37 -0.21 8.60 18.87
CA ILE A 37 0.45 9.71 19.53
C ILE A 37 -0.65 10.71 19.89
N SER A 38 -0.99 10.81 21.18
CA SER A 38 -2.16 11.53 21.66
C SER A 38 -2.04 13.05 21.51
N ASP A 39 -0.84 13.63 21.65
CA ASP A 39 -0.65 15.06 21.88
C ASP A 39 -0.20 15.86 20.64
N ALA A 40 -0.13 15.26 19.48
CA ALA A 40 0.25 15.95 18.26
C ALA A 40 -0.92 16.74 17.65
N ALA A 41 -0.71 18.01 17.35
CA ALA A 41 -1.66 18.80 16.57
C ALA A 41 -1.79 18.21 15.14
N THR A 42 -2.96 18.36 14.53
CA THR A 42 -3.23 17.79 13.21
C THR A 42 -2.91 18.79 12.10
N LEU A 43 -2.07 18.39 11.13
CA LEU A 43 -1.92 19.04 9.83
C LEU A 43 -2.89 18.35 8.85
N ASP A 44 -4.08 18.93 8.67
CA ASP A 44 -5.14 18.33 7.85
C ASP A 44 -4.95 18.68 6.37
N MET A 45 -4.64 17.68 5.56
CA MET A 45 -4.39 17.81 4.13
C MET A 45 -5.67 17.81 3.28
N ARG A 46 -6.84 17.49 3.85
CA ARG A 46 -8.11 17.39 3.11
C ARG A 46 -8.57 18.72 2.54
N SER A 47 -8.16 19.82 3.14
CA SER A 47 -8.44 21.17 2.61
C SER A 47 -7.70 21.48 1.32
N TYR A 48 -6.65 20.70 0.98
CA TYR A 48 -5.89 20.86 -0.26
C TYR A 48 -6.19 19.70 -1.22
N ALA A 49 -7.35 19.79 -1.89
CA ALA A 49 -7.91 18.75 -2.75
C ALA A 49 -8.17 19.26 -4.18
N GLY A 50 -8.42 18.33 -5.10
CA GLY A 50 -8.78 18.52 -6.49
C GLY A 50 -7.73 17.99 -7.46
N ILE A 51 -8.16 17.69 -8.68
CA ILE A 51 -7.29 17.34 -9.81
C ILE A 51 -6.62 18.63 -10.31
N VAL A 52 -5.30 18.59 -10.45
CA VAL A 52 -4.49 19.74 -10.93
C VAL A 52 -4.39 19.69 -12.45
N ASP A 53 -4.10 18.50 -12.99
CA ASP A 53 -3.93 18.27 -14.42
C ASP A 53 -4.20 16.82 -14.76
N TYR A 54 -4.73 16.55 -15.96
CA TYR A 54 -4.93 15.20 -16.46
C TYR A 54 -4.72 15.14 -17.96
N ALA A 55 -3.70 14.42 -18.38
CA ALA A 55 -3.36 14.16 -19.78
C ALA A 55 -3.59 12.68 -20.13
N PRO A 56 -4.82 12.27 -20.51
CA PRO A 56 -5.13 10.86 -20.78
C PRO A 56 -4.27 10.22 -21.88
N SER A 57 -3.90 10.96 -22.92
CA SER A 57 -3.02 10.49 -24.00
C SER A 57 -1.61 10.18 -23.52
N GLU A 58 -1.14 10.91 -22.51
CA GLU A 58 0.19 10.75 -21.90
C GLU A 58 0.16 9.76 -20.71
N LEU A 59 -1.02 9.29 -20.33
CA LEU A 59 -1.23 8.39 -19.19
C LEU A 59 -0.73 8.99 -17.86
N VAL A 60 -0.95 10.29 -17.65
CA VAL A 60 -0.51 11.00 -16.45
C VAL A 60 -1.64 11.82 -15.85
N ILE A 61 -1.80 11.72 -14.55
CA ILE A 61 -2.70 12.55 -13.75
C ILE A 61 -1.94 13.19 -12.59
N THR A 62 -2.18 14.48 -12.34
CA THR A 62 -1.65 15.20 -11.18
C THR A 62 -2.80 15.61 -10.29
N ALA A 63 -2.71 15.25 -9.01
CA ALA A 63 -3.73 15.56 -8.03
C ALA A 63 -3.12 16.11 -6.73
N ARG A 64 -3.90 16.95 -6.06
CA ARG A 64 -3.58 17.43 -4.71
C ARG A 64 -3.78 16.30 -3.70
N ALA A 65 -2.96 16.29 -2.63
CA ALA A 65 -2.90 15.19 -1.69
C ALA A 65 -4.21 14.93 -0.92
N GLY A 66 -5.02 15.97 -0.71
CA GLY A 66 -6.32 15.86 -0.04
C GLY A 66 -7.45 15.32 -0.92
N THR A 67 -7.23 15.13 -2.22
CA THR A 67 -8.23 14.59 -3.15
C THR A 67 -8.69 13.22 -2.69
N PRO A 68 -10.01 12.95 -2.57
CA PRO A 68 -10.51 11.62 -2.30
C PRO A 68 -10.04 10.62 -3.36
N LEU A 69 -9.54 9.46 -2.93
CA LEU A 69 -9.06 8.42 -3.85
C LEU A 69 -10.16 7.95 -4.79
N VAL A 70 -11.39 7.81 -4.28
CA VAL A 70 -12.57 7.42 -5.07
C VAL A 70 -12.91 8.43 -6.18
N GLU A 71 -12.67 9.72 -5.94
CA GLU A 71 -12.84 10.77 -6.95
C GLU A 71 -11.79 10.63 -8.08
N LEU A 72 -10.53 10.44 -7.71
CA LEU A 72 -9.45 10.20 -8.69
C LEU A 72 -9.76 8.98 -9.56
N GLU A 73 -10.14 7.86 -8.95
CA GLU A 73 -10.46 6.61 -9.66
C GLU A 73 -11.68 6.77 -10.58
N ARG A 74 -12.70 7.54 -10.16
CA ARG A 74 -13.86 7.85 -11.00
C ARG A 74 -13.45 8.63 -12.25
N VAL A 75 -12.63 9.67 -12.09
CA VAL A 75 -12.11 10.48 -13.22
C VAL A 75 -11.30 9.63 -14.19
N LEU A 76 -10.48 8.71 -13.68
CA LEU A 76 -9.72 7.77 -14.51
C LEU A 76 -10.64 6.81 -15.26
N ALA A 77 -11.63 6.24 -14.59
CA ALA A 77 -12.57 5.28 -15.17
C ALA A 77 -13.39 5.90 -16.33
N GLU A 78 -13.76 7.18 -16.26
CA GLU A 78 -14.42 7.93 -17.34
C GLU A 78 -13.60 7.98 -18.64
N ARG A 79 -12.29 7.77 -18.53
CA ARG A 79 -11.35 7.68 -19.67
C ARG A 79 -10.85 6.28 -19.94
N GLY A 80 -11.48 5.24 -19.34
CA GLY A 80 -11.05 3.85 -19.48
C GLY A 80 -9.67 3.58 -18.90
N GLN A 81 -9.25 4.33 -17.88
CA GLN A 81 -7.95 4.21 -17.23
C GLN A 81 -8.09 3.83 -15.77
N CYS A 82 -7.01 3.34 -15.15
CA CYS A 82 -6.99 2.91 -13.75
C CYS A 82 -5.62 3.10 -13.10
N LEU A 83 -5.60 2.98 -11.77
CA LEU A 83 -4.41 2.75 -10.97
C LEU A 83 -4.16 1.23 -10.92
N PRO A 84 -3.16 0.70 -11.64
CA PRO A 84 -3.05 -0.75 -11.86
C PRO A 84 -2.61 -1.52 -10.61
N PHE A 85 -2.02 -0.86 -9.63
CA PHE A 85 -1.54 -1.46 -8.38
C PHE A 85 -2.65 -1.73 -7.35
N ASP A 86 -3.92 -1.59 -7.73
CA ASP A 86 -5.09 -1.88 -6.90
C ASP A 86 -4.98 -1.23 -5.48
N PRO A 87 -4.96 0.11 -5.33
CA PRO A 87 -4.78 0.72 -4.01
C PRO A 87 -5.94 0.37 -3.08
N PRO A 88 -5.68 -0.06 -1.82
CA PRO A 88 -6.73 -0.37 -0.87
C PRO A 88 -7.62 0.84 -0.55
N ARG A 89 -8.93 0.64 -0.55
CA ARG A 89 -9.95 1.63 -0.21
C ARG A 89 -10.49 1.34 1.19
N PHE A 90 -9.71 1.65 2.21
CA PHE A 90 -10.18 1.45 3.57
C PHE A 90 -11.21 2.50 3.96
N ALA A 91 -12.21 2.07 4.73
CA ALA A 91 -13.16 2.96 5.35
C ALA A 91 -12.54 3.66 6.58
N ASP A 92 -13.08 4.84 6.92
CA ASP A 92 -12.85 5.49 8.20
C ASP A 92 -13.72 4.88 9.31
N ALA A 93 -13.68 5.44 10.51
CA ALA A 93 -14.46 4.97 11.65
C ALA A 93 -15.98 5.03 11.43
N ASP A 94 -16.45 5.89 10.52
CA ASP A 94 -17.86 6.03 10.16
C ASP A 94 -18.27 5.12 8.98
N GLY A 95 -17.37 4.27 8.49
CA GLY A 95 -17.60 3.38 7.35
C GLY A 95 -17.50 4.05 5.98
N ARG A 96 -17.00 5.31 5.90
CA ARG A 96 -16.89 6.05 4.64
C ARG A 96 -15.54 5.80 3.97
N LEU A 97 -15.52 5.71 2.63
CA LEU A 97 -14.31 5.58 1.83
C LEU A 97 -13.61 6.95 1.71
N SER A 98 -13.07 7.45 2.82
CA SER A 98 -12.49 8.78 2.95
C SER A 98 -10.98 8.85 2.66
N GLY A 99 -10.39 7.76 2.16
CA GLY A 99 -8.96 7.71 1.80
C GLY A 99 -8.60 8.77 0.77
N THR A 100 -7.41 9.40 0.93
CA THR A 100 -6.93 10.48 0.04
C THR A 100 -5.75 10.01 -0.81
N VAL A 101 -5.52 10.68 -1.94
CA VAL A 101 -4.40 10.42 -2.86
C VAL A 101 -3.05 10.54 -2.13
N GLY A 102 -2.83 11.59 -1.34
CA GLY A 102 -1.60 11.74 -0.55
C GLY A 102 -1.45 10.63 0.50
N GLY A 103 -2.55 10.21 1.15
CA GLY A 103 -2.55 9.10 2.10
C GLY A 103 -2.28 7.75 1.44
N MET A 104 -2.72 7.53 0.20
CA MET A 104 -2.40 6.36 -0.61
C MET A 104 -0.89 6.29 -0.91
N VAL A 105 -0.32 7.39 -1.42
CA VAL A 105 1.12 7.44 -1.75
C VAL A 105 1.97 7.33 -0.49
N ALA A 106 1.63 8.08 0.57
CA ALA A 106 2.37 8.05 1.83
C ALA A 106 2.38 6.65 2.46
N ALA A 107 1.28 5.91 2.40
CA ALA A 107 1.22 4.54 2.92
C ALA A 107 1.95 3.52 2.02
N GLY A 108 1.98 3.76 0.71
CA GLY A 108 2.63 2.87 -0.25
C GLY A 108 2.01 1.47 -0.34
N LEU A 109 0.76 1.31 0.10
CA LEU A 109 0.06 0.03 0.07
C LEU A 109 -0.48 -0.24 -1.32
N ALA A 110 -0.42 -1.49 -1.72
CA ALA A 110 -0.94 -1.98 -2.99
C ALA A 110 -1.73 -3.27 -2.76
N GLY A 111 -2.69 -3.53 -3.63
CA GLY A 111 -3.56 -4.70 -3.58
C GLY A 111 -3.01 -5.91 -4.36
N PRO A 112 -3.90 -6.84 -4.73
CA PRO A 112 -3.52 -8.15 -5.28
C PRO A 112 -2.67 -8.11 -6.55
N GLY A 113 -2.84 -7.08 -7.40
CA GLY A 113 -2.12 -6.92 -8.66
C GLY A 113 -0.64 -6.59 -8.53
N ARG A 114 -0.16 -6.19 -7.34
CA ARG A 114 1.19 -5.65 -7.15
C ARG A 114 2.32 -6.54 -7.67
N ALA A 115 2.20 -7.85 -7.52
CA ALA A 115 3.25 -8.78 -7.96
C ALA A 115 3.49 -8.73 -9.47
N ALA A 116 2.43 -8.46 -10.26
CA ALA A 116 2.50 -8.41 -11.71
C ALA A 116 2.79 -7.00 -12.27
N VAL A 117 2.28 -5.96 -11.61
CA VAL A 117 2.30 -4.60 -12.18
C VAL A 117 3.19 -3.61 -11.41
N GLY A 118 3.75 -4.00 -10.27
CA GLY A 118 4.48 -3.11 -9.38
C GLY A 118 3.59 -2.45 -8.33
N GLY A 119 4.17 -1.64 -7.45
CA GLY A 119 3.47 -0.94 -6.37
C GLY A 119 3.35 0.56 -6.62
N VAL A 120 2.78 1.28 -5.68
CA VAL A 120 2.55 2.73 -5.74
C VAL A 120 3.79 3.50 -6.20
N ARG A 121 4.97 3.21 -5.63
CA ARG A 121 6.23 3.89 -5.94
C ARG A 121 6.62 3.79 -7.42
N ASP A 122 6.20 2.75 -8.12
CA ASP A 122 6.54 2.52 -9.51
C ASP A 122 5.71 3.39 -10.46
N TYR A 123 4.65 4.02 -9.93
CA TYR A 123 3.74 4.89 -10.66
C TYR A 123 3.85 6.37 -10.26
N VAL A 124 4.63 6.71 -9.23
CA VAL A 124 4.91 8.11 -8.87
C VAL A 124 5.94 8.67 -9.82
N LEU A 125 5.57 9.70 -10.58
CA LEU A 125 6.43 10.42 -11.52
C LEU A 125 7.05 11.66 -10.89
N GLY A 126 6.30 12.36 -10.06
CA GLY A 126 6.74 13.56 -9.36
C GLY A 126 5.83 13.90 -8.20
N LEU A 127 6.31 14.77 -7.33
CA LEU A 127 5.53 15.26 -6.20
C LEU A 127 5.99 16.64 -5.73
N LEU A 128 5.08 17.36 -5.08
CA LEU A 128 5.35 18.53 -4.26
C LEU A 128 5.30 18.11 -2.81
N LEU A 129 6.41 18.29 -2.10
CA LEU A 129 6.58 17.95 -0.68
C LEU A 129 6.73 19.20 0.17
N LEU A 130 6.05 19.26 1.29
CA LEU A 130 6.26 20.24 2.34
C LEU A 130 7.13 19.59 3.43
N ASN A 131 8.38 20.08 3.59
CA ASN A 131 9.35 19.55 4.54
C ASN A 131 9.14 20.09 5.98
N GLY A 132 9.94 19.62 6.95
CA GLY A 132 9.85 20.07 8.35
C GLY A 132 10.37 21.49 8.62
N ARG A 133 10.90 22.17 7.62
CA ARG A 133 11.24 23.62 7.68
C ARG A 133 10.12 24.52 7.17
N GLY A 134 9.05 23.92 6.61
CA GLY A 134 7.99 24.68 5.93
C GLY A 134 8.36 25.10 4.51
N ASP A 135 9.33 24.42 3.87
CA ASP A 135 9.72 24.65 2.49
C ASP A 135 8.97 23.70 1.57
N LEU A 136 8.54 24.23 0.42
CA LEU A 136 7.91 23.48 -0.66
C LEU A 136 8.97 23.03 -1.65
N MET A 137 9.08 21.73 -1.83
CA MET A 137 10.12 21.10 -2.65
C MET A 137 9.47 20.27 -3.77
N HIS A 138 9.81 20.59 -5.02
CA HIS A 138 9.40 19.80 -6.18
C HIS A 138 10.42 18.72 -6.49
N PHE A 139 9.93 17.50 -6.69
CA PHE A 139 10.75 16.36 -7.09
C PHE A 139 10.09 15.64 -8.27
N GLY A 140 10.90 15.21 -9.25
CA GLY A 140 10.40 14.58 -10.47
C GLY A 140 9.63 15.56 -11.36
N GLY A 141 8.66 15.05 -12.12
CA GLY A 141 7.87 15.82 -13.06
C GLY A 141 6.62 15.07 -13.52
N GLN A 142 6.13 15.39 -14.70
CA GLN A 142 4.99 14.76 -15.36
C GLN A 142 5.41 13.82 -16.51
N VAL A 143 6.71 13.63 -16.71
CA VAL A 143 7.26 12.81 -17.81
C VAL A 143 7.77 11.48 -17.31
N MET A 144 7.63 10.44 -18.14
CA MET A 144 8.05 9.08 -17.79
C MET A 144 9.57 8.90 -17.67
N LYS A 145 10.37 9.85 -18.16
CA LYS A 145 11.83 9.80 -18.14
C LYS A 145 12.38 10.87 -17.19
N ASN A 146 12.84 10.45 -16.02
CA ASN A 146 13.68 11.30 -15.16
C ASN A 146 15.09 11.40 -15.75
N VAL A 147 15.60 12.63 -15.92
CA VAL A 147 16.84 12.88 -16.64
C VAL A 147 18.02 13.29 -15.76
N ALA A 148 17.80 13.69 -14.50
CA ALA A 148 18.90 14.10 -13.61
C ALA A 148 18.49 14.03 -12.13
N GLY A 149 19.45 13.70 -11.26
CA GLY A 149 19.30 13.73 -9.80
C GLY A 149 18.75 12.43 -9.19
N TYR A 150 18.57 12.47 -7.87
CA TYR A 150 17.99 11.37 -7.12
C TYR A 150 16.48 11.30 -7.28
N ASP A 151 15.94 10.10 -7.38
CA ASP A 151 14.50 9.88 -7.47
C ASP A 151 13.82 9.96 -6.08
N VAL A 152 13.73 11.20 -5.58
CA VAL A 152 13.14 11.48 -4.29
C VAL A 152 11.62 11.25 -4.32
N SER A 153 10.97 11.42 -5.46
CA SER A 153 9.53 11.21 -5.60
C SER A 153 9.13 9.78 -5.25
N ARG A 154 9.89 8.80 -5.69
CA ARG A 154 9.69 7.39 -5.33
C ARG A 154 10.15 7.05 -3.91
N LEU A 155 11.11 7.79 -3.36
CA LEU A 155 11.55 7.62 -1.98
C LEU A 155 10.45 7.98 -0.98
N VAL A 156 9.67 9.03 -1.27
CA VAL A 156 8.58 9.49 -0.41
C VAL A 156 7.39 8.52 -0.38
N ALA A 157 7.19 7.73 -1.45
CA ALA A 157 6.16 6.70 -1.48
C ALA A 157 6.44 5.61 -0.42
N GLY A 158 5.50 5.43 0.51
CA GLY A 158 5.64 4.50 1.64
C GLY A 158 6.39 5.07 2.85
N SER A 159 6.67 6.38 2.89
CA SER A 159 7.37 7.03 4.01
C SER A 159 6.48 7.30 5.24
N TRP A 160 5.18 7.12 5.13
CA TRP A 160 4.19 7.39 6.19
C TRP A 160 4.32 8.80 6.82
N GLY A 161 4.71 9.78 6.02
CA GLY A 161 4.89 11.16 6.47
C GLY A 161 6.19 11.43 7.21
N ALA A 162 7.10 10.47 7.31
CA ALA A 162 8.39 10.64 8.01
C ALA A 162 9.32 11.67 7.34
N LEU A 163 9.14 11.91 6.04
CA LEU A 163 9.95 12.83 5.24
C LEU A 163 9.24 14.16 4.94
N GLY A 164 7.97 14.31 5.34
CA GLY A 164 7.20 15.51 5.10
C GLY A 164 5.77 15.25 4.63
N ALA A 165 5.01 16.33 4.44
CA ALA A 165 3.65 16.26 3.95
C ALA A 165 3.63 16.32 2.41
N ILE A 166 3.07 15.29 1.77
CA ILE A 166 2.81 15.32 0.32
C ILE A 166 1.70 16.34 0.06
N CYS A 167 1.97 17.29 -0.83
CA CYS A 167 0.99 18.31 -1.24
C CYS A 167 0.35 17.95 -2.57
N GLU A 168 1.16 17.61 -3.59
CA GLU A 168 0.68 17.18 -4.91
C GLU A 168 1.46 15.95 -5.35
N VAL A 169 0.85 15.15 -6.21
CA VAL A 169 1.51 13.98 -6.81
C VAL A 169 1.08 13.81 -8.26
N SER A 170 2.06 13.57 -9.13
CA SER A 170 1.88 13.14 -10.51
C SER A 170 2.03 11.63 -10.59
N LEU A 171 0.99 10.98 -11.09
CA LEU A 171 0.89 9.53 -11.16
C LEU A 171 0.80 9.07 -12.62
N LYS A 172 1.58 8.06 -12.97
CA LYS A 172 1.35 7.27 -14.15
C LYS A 172 0.09 6.43 -13.96
N VAL A 173 -0.74 6.39 -14.98
CA VAL A 173 -1.93 5.52 -15.02
C VAL A 173 -1.82 4.56 -16.20
N LEU A 174 -2.68 3.54 -16.26
CA LEU A 174 -2.72 2.60 -17.37
C LEU A 174 -4.16 2.47 -17.90
N PRO A 175 -4.33 2.10 -19.19
CA PRO A 175 -5.64 1.70 -19.69
C PRO A 175 -6.20 0.52 -18.89
N MET A 176 -7.51 0.50 -18.70
CA MET A 176 -8.18 -0.67 -18.11
C MET A 176 -7.99 -1.89 -19.01
N PRO A 177 -7.58 -3.04 -18.47
CA PRO A 177 -7.45 -4.26 -19.25
C PRO A 177 -8.80 -4.66 -19.87
N PRO A 178 -8.87 -5.00 -21.17
CA PRO A 178 -10.12 -5.31 -21.86
C PRO A 178 -10.75 -6.63 -21.41
N ALA A 179 -9.97 -7.57 -20.85
CA ALA A 179 -10.47 -8.82 -20.31
C ALA A 179 -9.92 -9.09 -18.91
N THR A 180 -10.78 -9.64 -18.05
CA THR A 180 -10.43 -10.12 -16.72
C THR A 180 -11.19 -11.44 -16.48
N THR A 181 -10.49 -12.48 -16.02
CA THR A 181 -11.10 -13.77 -15.65
C THR A 181 -10.48 -14.27 -14.36
N THR A 182 -11.29 -14.80 -13.47
CA THR A 182 -10.84 -15.45 -12.23
C THR A 182 -10.95 -16.96 -12.39
N LEU A 183 -9.87 -17.66 -12.06
CA LEU A 183 -9.84 -19.13 -12.02
C LEU A 183 -9.66 -19.57 -10.57
N ARG A 184 -10.33 -20.65 -10.20
CA ARG A 184 -10.24 -21.32 -8.90
C ARG A 184 -9.69 -22.74 -9.08
N PHE A 185 -8.86 -23.13 -8.11
CA PHE A 185 -8.28 -24.47 -8.04
C PHE A 185 -8.34 -24.94 -6.59
N ASP A 186 -8.70 -26.20 -6.38
CA ASP A 186 -8.57 -26.86 -5.08
C ASP A 186 -7.19 -27.51 -5.01
N MET A 187 -6.27 -26.97 -4.20
CA MET A 187 -4.91 -27.49 -4.05
C MET A 187 -4.27 -27.08 -2.73
N ARG A 188 -3.41 -27.95 -2.24
CA ARG A 188 -2.65 -27.72 -1.01
C ARG A 188 -1.68 -26.53 -1.19
N PRO A 189 -1.25 -25.89 -0.10
CA PRO A 189 -0.44 -24.66 -0.19
C PRO A 189 0.91 -24.89 -0.87
N ALA A 190 1.54 -26.05 -0.71
CA ALA A 190 2.80 -26.35 -1.37
C ALA A 190 2.64 -26.49 -2.89
N ASP A 191 1.59 -27.20 -3.33
CA ASP A 191 1.25 -27.42 -4.73
C ASP A 191 0.86 -26.09 -5.41
N ALA A 192 0.16 -25.21 -4.66
CA ALA A 192 -0.20 -23.86 -5.13
C ALA A 192 1.03 -22.99 -5.36
N LEU A 193 2.00 -22.99 -4.42
CA LEU A 193 3.25 -22.22 -4.58
C LEU A 193 4.07 -22.75 -5.77
N GLU A 194 4.20 -24.08 -5.92
CA GLU A 194 4.90 -24.69 -7.05
C GLU A 194 4.25 -24.30 -8.38
N SER A 195 2.92 -24.40 -8.47
CA SER A 195 2.15 -24.01 -9.67
C SER A 195 2.34 -22.52 -9.99
N LEU A 196 2.24 -21.63 -8.99
CA LEU A 196 2.44 -20.18 -9.19
C LEU A 196 3.84 -19.87 -9.71
N HIS A 197 4.88 -20.53 -9.19
CA HIS A 197 6.26 -20.35 -9.67
C HIS A 197 6.44 -20.88 -11.10
N ALA A 198 5.87 -22.05 -11.42
CA ALA A 198 5.90 -22.60 -12.76
C ALA A 198 5.16 -21.70 -13.78
N TRP A 199 4.04 -21.11 -13.39
CA TRP A 199 3.27 -20.19 -14.22
C TRP A 199 3.94 -18.83 -14.39
N ALA A 200 4.62 -18.32 -13.37
CA ALA A 200 5.35 -17.05 -13.42
C ALA A 200 6.48 -17.05 -14.47
N GLY A 201 7.04 -18.22 -14.78
CA GLY A 201 8.03 -18.38 -15.85
C GLY A 201 7.44 -18.47 -17.26
N GLN A 202 6.12 -18.38 -17.45
CA GLN A 202 5.42 -18.53 -18.72
C GLN A 202 4.79 -17.20 -19.18
N PRO A 203 4.55 -17.00 -20.47
CA PRO A 203 3.91 -15.80 -21.01
C PRO A 203 2.39 -15.83 -20.76
N LEU A 204 1.99 -15.87 -19.51
CA LEU A 204 0.60 -15.86 -19.06
C LEU A 204 0.20 -14.47 -18.58
N PRO A 205 -1.02 -14.00 -18.85
CA PRO A 205 -1.52 -12.73 -18.35
C PRO A 205 -1.94 -12.82 -16.85
N LEU A 206 -1.10 -13.48 -16.05
CA LEU A 206 -1.31 -13.62 -14.61
C LEU A 206 -1.13 -12.29 -13.91
N ASN A 207 -2.19 -11.79 -13.30
CA ASN A 207 -2.21 -10.48 -12.69
C ASN A 207 -2.20 -10.51 -11.16
N ALA A 208 -2.91 -11.47 -10.55
CA ALA A 208 -2.98 -11.63 -9.11
C ALA A 208 -3.16 -13.10 -8.73
N SER A 209 -2.76 -13.44 -7.51
CA SER A 209 -2.97 -14.76 -6.93
C SER A 209 -3.23 -14.65 -5.44
N VAL A 210 -4.07 -15.53 -4.92
CA VAL A 210 -4.28 -15.71 -3.49
C VAL A 210 -4.59 -17.18 -3.20
N TRP A 211 -3.98 -17.70 -2.14
CA TRP A 211 -4.28 -19.02 -1.62
C TRP A 211 -4.75 -18.93 -0.15
N TRP A 212 -5.83 -19.62 0.17
CA TRP A 212 -6.34 -19.76 1.53
C TRP A 212 -7.23 -21.01 1.65
N ARG A 213 -7.10 -21.79 2.72
CA ARG A 213 -7.91 -23.00 3.02
C ARG A 213 -8.06 -23.92 1.81
N ASP A 214 -6.93 -24.42 1.31
CA ASP A 214 -6.84 -25.33 0.16
C ASP A 214 -7.46 -24.83 -1.14
N THR A 215 -7.72 -23.52 -1.23
CA THR A 215 -8.22 -22.87 -2.44
C THR A 215 -7.19 -21.87 -2.97
N LEU A 216 -6.76 -22.05 -4.22
CA LEU A 216 -6.00 -21.08 -4.98
C LEU A 216 -6.94 -20.34 -5.94
N ALA A 217 -7.02 -19.03 -5.82
CA ALA A 217 -7.64 -18.17 -6.82
C ALA A 217 -6.58 -17.36 -7.57
N ILE A 218 -6.69 -17.29 -8.90
CA ILE A 218 -5.84 -16.43 -9.73
C ILE A 218 -6.70 -15.51 -10.58
N ARG A 219 -6.17 -14.32 -10.84
CA ARG A 219 -6.77 -13.33 -11.75
C ARG A 219 -5.91 -13.22 -12.99
N LEU A 220 -6.51 -13.51 -14.14
CA LEU A 220 -5.94 -13.25 -15.46
C LEU A 220 -6.45 -11.91 -15.97
N ARG A 221 -5.56 -11.06 -16.50
CA ARG A 221 -5.92 -9.72 -16.98
C ARG A 221 -5.11 -9.33 -18.20
N GLY A 222 -5.76 -8.92 -19.28
CA GLY A 222 -5.05 -8.50 -20.49
C GLY A 222 -5.93 -8.54 -21.74
N ALA A 223 -5.33 -8.76 -22.91
CA ALA A 223 -6.05 -8.91 -24.16
C ALA A 223 -6.98 -10.13 -24.15
N HIS A 224 -8.15 -10.02 -24.78
CA HIS A 224 -9.15 -11.09 -24.80
C HIS A 224 -8.57 -12.45 -25.24
N ALA A 225 -7.81 -12.47 -26.34
CA ALA A 225 -7.20 -13.71 -26.85
C ALA A 225 -6.18 -14.31 -25.87
N ALA A 226 -5.38 -13.49 -25.19
CA ALA A 226 -4.40 -13.95 -24.21
C ALA A 226 -5.06 -14.55 -22.98
N VAL A 227 -6.12 -13.91 -22.48
CA VAL A 227 -6.89 -14.41 -21.33
C VAL A 227 -7.60 -15.71 -21.70
N ALA A 228 -8.26 -15.80 -22.85
CA ALA A 228 -8.94 -17.01 -23.30
C ALA A 228 -7.95 -18.20 -23.48
N ALA A 229 -6.79 -17.98 -24.10
CA ALA A 229 -5.76 -19.00 -24.23
C ALA A 229 -5.21 -19.47 -22.87
N ALA A 230 -5.03 -18.55 -21.92
CA ALA A 230 -4.58 -18.89 -20.57
C ALA A 230 -5.61 -19.71 -19.81
N VAL A 231 -6.90 -19.40 -19.92
CA VAL A 231 -8.00 -20.18 -19.32
C VAL A 231 -7.97 -21.62 -19.83
N GLN A 232 -7.86 -21.81 -21.16
CA GLN A 232 -7.77 -23.16 -21.75
C GLN A 232 -6.52 -23.91 -21.29
N LYS A 233 -5.38 -23.22 -21.21
CA LYS A 233 -4.10 -23.84 -20.84
C LYS A 233 -4.03 -24.23 -19.37
N LEU A 234 -4.53 -23.39 -18.48
CA LEU A 234 -4.42 -23.59 -17.03
C LEU A 234 -5.52 -24.52 -16.51
N GLY A 235 -6.68 -24.54 -17.16
CA GLY A 235 -7.87 -25.21 -16.62
C GLY A 235 -8.38 -24.51 -15.36
N GLY A 236 -8.97 -25.32 -14.45
CA GLY A 236 -9.59 -24.80 -13.23
C GLY A 236 -11.03 -24.34 -13.45
N GLU A 237 -11.68 -23.99 -12.38
CA GLU A 237 -13.06 -23.48 -12.38
C GLU A 237 -13.07 -21.99 -12.74
N VAL A 238 -13.82 -21.61 -13.75
CA VAL A 238 -14.04 -20.20 -14.09
C VAL A 238 -15.09 -19.62 -13.16
N ILE A 239 -14.69 -18.65 -12.36
CA ILE A 239 -15.61 -17.94 -11.45
C ILE A 239 -16.42 -16.90 -12.24
N PRO A 240 -17.74 -16.80 -12.02
CA PRO A 240 -18.57 -15.76 -12.63
C PRO A 240 -17.97 -14.36 -12.45
N PRO A 241 -18.01 -13.49 -13.48
CA PRO A 241 -17.31 -12.19 -13.45
C PRO A 241 -17.67 -11.32 -12.24
N GLU A 242 -18.95 -11.28 -11.85
CA GLU A 242 -19.46 -10.46 -10.74
C GLU A 242 -18.90 -10.98 -9.40
N LEU A 243 -18.86 -12.29 -9.22
CA LEU A 243 -18.30 -12.90 -8.00
C LEU A 243 -16.79 -12.72 -7.94
N GLY A 244 -16.09 -12.91 -9.07
CA GLY A 244 -14.66 -12.67 -9.17
C GLY A 244 -14.31 -11.21 -8.89
N HIS A 245 -15.07 -10.26 -9.41
CA HIS A 245 -14.87 -8.84 -9.15
C HIS A 245 -15.04 -8.50 -7.65
N ALA A 246 -16.16 -8.91 -7.06
CA ALA A 246 -16.44 -8.70 -5.65
C ALA A 246 -15.37 -9.32 -4.74
N PHE A 247 -14.91 -10.53 -5.07
CA PHE A 247 -13.83 -11.22 -4.34
C PHE A 247 -12.54 -10.40 -4.33
N TRP A 248 -12.04 -9.97 -5.51
CA TRP A 248 -10.80 -9.20 -5.60
C TRP A 248 -10.92 -7.81 -4.97
N GLU A 249 -12.09 -7.18 -4.99
CA GLU A 249 -12.34 -5.96 -4.25
C GLU A 249 -12.34 -6.19 -2.74
N GLY A 250 -12.97 -7.26 -2.28
CA GLY A 250 -12.96 -7.68 -0.88
C GLY A 250 -11.55 -7.90 -0.36
N LEU A 251 -10.74 -8.64 -1.12
CA LEU A 251 -9.34 -8.91 -0.80
C LEU A 251 -8.50 -7.63 -0.78
N ARG A 252 -8.61 -6.77 -1.82
CA ARG A 252 -7.93 -5.48 -1.90
C ARG A 252 -8.23 -4.59 -0.69
N ASP A 253 -9.49 -4.53 -0.29
CA ASP A 253 -9.98 -3.64 0.76
C ASP A 253 -9.98 -4.30 2.14
N GLN A 254 -9.45 -5.54 2.23
CA GLN A 254 -9.40 -6.35 3.44
C GLN A 254 -10.80 -6.56 4.07
N ARG A 255 -11.79 -6.83 3.23
CA ARG A 255 -13.20 -7.05 3.61
C ARG A 255 -13.69 -8.45 3.30
N ASP A 256 -12.82 -9.33 2.81
CA ASP A 256 -13.15 -10.73 2.58
C ASP A 256 -13.19 -11.54 3.90
N GLU A 257 -13.57 -12.80 3.80
CA GLU A 257 -13.80 -13.69 4.93
C GLU A 257 -12.55 -13.83 5.80
N PHE A 258 -11.38 -14.03 5.21
CA PHE A 258 -10.12 -14.13 5.96
C PHE A 258 -9.88 -12.90 6.85
N PHE A 259 -9.99 -11.69 6.30
CA PHE A 259 -9.73 -10.47 7.05
C PHE A 259 -10.81 -10.16 8.08
N ILE A 260 -12.06 -10.58 7.85
CA ILE A 260 -13.13 -10.49 8.84
C ILE A 260 -12.83 -11.39 10.03
N GLU A 261 -12.52 -12.67 9.79
CA GLU A 261 -12.17 -13.63 10.83
C GLU A 261 -10.91 -13.22 11.59
N ALA A 262 -9.87 -12.76 10.88
CA ALA A 262 -8.62 -12.29 11.46
C ALA A 262 -8.82 -11.12 12.43
N ARG A 263 -9.68 -10.15 12.09
CA ARG A 263 -10.02 -9.03 13.01
C ARG A 263 -10.78 -9.53 14.23
N GLN A 264 -11.74 -10.41 14.04
CA GLN A 264 -12.48 -11.00 15.16
C GLN A 264 -11.59 -11.80 16.12
N ALA A 265 -10.63 -12.54 15.59
CA ALA A 265 -9.65 -13.26 16.39
C ALA A 265 -8.72 -12.29 17.15
N ALA A 266 -8.26 -11.23 16.49
CA ALA A 266 -7.42 -10.21 17.10
C ALA A 266 -8.11 -9.50 18.29
N GLU A 267 -9.43 -9.31 18.22
CA GLU A 267 -10.22 -8.70 19.29
C GLU A 267 -10.41 -9.62 20.51
N ARG A 268 -10.51 -10.96 20.29
CA ARG A 268 -10.87 -11.91 21.35
C ARG A 268 -9.66 -12.45 22.15
N GLU A 269 -8.50 -12.59 21.53
CA GLU A 269 -7.44 -13.49 22.02
C GLU A 269 -6.10 -12.81 22.28
N ASN A 270 -6.06 -11.50 22.48
CA ASN A 270 -4.78 -10.76 22.50
C ASN A 270 -3.89 -11.11 21.30
N SER A 271 -4.52 -11.40 20.17
CA SER A 271 -3.90 -11.74 18.91
C SER A 271 -3.77 -10.51 18.01
N ALA A 272 -3.02 -10.64 16.95
CA ALA A 272 -2.84 -9.58 15.98
C ALA A 272 -2.81 -10.16 14.55
N LEU A 273 -3.23 -9.35 13.61
CA LEU A 273 -3.01 -9.60 12.19
C LEU A 273 -1.61 -9.14 11.82
N TRP A 274 -0.81 -10.07 11.34
CA TRP A 274 0.54 -9.84 10.85
C TRP A 274 0.61 -9.95 9.33
N ARG A 275 1.38 -9.06 8.73
CA ARG A 275 1.77 -9.14 7.32
C ARG A 275 3.24 -9.48 7.24
N LEU A 276 3.56 -10.58 6.55
CA LEU A 276 4.92 -11.01 6.25
C LEU A 276 5.23 -10.68 4.79
N SER A 277 6.37 -10.06 4.57
CA SER A 277 6.95 -9.86 3.24
C SER A 277 8.14 -10.80 3.12
N LEU A 278 8.05 -11.80 2.25
CA LEU A 278 9.01 -12.89 2.14
C LEU A 278 9.51 -13.01 0.69
N PRO A 279 10.67 -13.64 0.46
CA PRO A 279 11.00 -14.12 -0.88
C PRO A 279 9.87 -15.02 -1.40
N PRO A 280 9.42 -14.88 -2.66
CA PRO A 280 8.30 -15.67 -3.18
C PRO A 280 8.58 -17.18 -3.11
N THR A 281 9.83 -17.60 -3.20
CA THR A 281 10.29 -19.00 -3.10
C THR A 281 10.30 -19.57 -1.68
N THR A 282 9.94 -18.79 -0.67
CA THR A 282 9.84 -19.29 0.73
C THR A 282 8.79 -20.38 0.81
N PRO A 283 9.12 -21.57 1.32
CA PRO A 283 8.16 -22.67 1.47
C PRO A 283 7.04 -22.31 2.46
N VAL A 284 6.03 -23.16 2.52
CA VAL A 284 4.97 -23.06 3.54
C VAL A 284 5.61 -23.04 4.93
N LEU A 285 5.12 -22.15 5.79
CA LEU A 285 5.57 -22.03 7.17
C LEU A 285 4.63 -22.86 8.09
N PRO A 286 5.01 -24.07 8.53
CA PRO A 286 4.10 -25.02 9.19
C PRO A 286 3.51 -24.55 10.51
N SER A 287 4.10 -23.53 11.10
CA SER A 287 3.71 -23.00 12.41
C SER A 287 2.55 -22.02 12.38
N PHE A 288 2.07 -21.65 11.19
CA PHE A 288 0.98 -20.72 11.01
C PHE A 288 -0.13 -21.42 10.23
N LEU A 289 -1.09 -22.00 10.97
CA LEU A 289 -2.11 -22.90 10.42
C LEU A 289 -3.12 -22.18 9.52
N ASP A 290 -3.47 -20.95 9.84
CA ASP A 290 -4.42 -20.13 9.04
C ASP A 290 -3.66 -18.98 8.37
N THR A 291 -3.06 -19.28 7.22
CA THR A 291 -2.26 -18.34 6.44
C THR A 291 -2.95 -18.02 5.13
N LEU A 292 -3.15 -16.74 4.83
CA LEU A 292 -3.48 -16.30 3.49
C LEU A 292 -2.19 -15.91 2.75
N ILE A 293 -2.00 -16.47 1.56
CA ILE A 293 -0.79 -16.27 0.74
C ILE A 293 -1.16 -15.50 -0.53
N GLU A 294 -0.51 -14.35 -0.74
CA GLU A 294 -0.69 -13.49 -1.90
C GLU A 294 0.63 -13.26 -2.66
N TRP A 295 0.55 -12.57 -3.79
CA TRP A 295 1.67 -12.10 -4.60
C TRP A 295 2.64 -13.22 -5.00
N GLY A 296 2.11 -14.37 -5.38
CA GLY A 296 2.91 -15.52 -5.78
C GLY A 296 3.78 -16.08 -4.65
N GLY A 297 3.37 -15.93 -3.39
CA GLY A 297 4.10 -16.38 -2.21
C GLY A 297 4.85 -15.29 -1.45
N ALA A 298 4.99 -14.09 -2.03
CA ALA A 298 5.79 -13.01 -1.46
C ALA A 298 5.12 -12.28 -0.30
N GLN A 299 3.80 -12.26 -0.23
CA GLN A 299 3.04 -11.68 0.88
C GLN A 299 2.25 -12.77 1.59
N ARG A 300 2.32 -12.78 2.90
CA ARG A 300 1.53 -13.69 3.73
C ARG A 300 0.88 -12.94 4.87
N TRP A 301 -0.35 -13.33 5.15
CA TRP A 301 -1.13 -12.81 6.26
C TRP A 301 -1.39 -13.93 7.23
N ILE A 302 -1.16 -13.67 8.51
CA ILE A 302 -1.35 -14.63 9.59
C ILE A 302 -1.98 -13.94 10.81
N VAL A 303 -2.71 -14.70 11.60
CA VAL A 303 -3.11 -14.32 12.94
C VAL A 303 -2.18 -15.01 13.94
N ALA A 304 -1.56 -14.23 14.81
CA ALA A 304 -0.63 -14.72 15.84
C ALA A 304 -0.69 -13.82 17.07
N GLY A 305 -0.03 -14.22 18.15
CA GLY A 305 0.05 -13.39 19.35
C GLY A 305 0.52 -11.97 19.07
N ALA A 306 -0.05 -10.98 19.74
CA ALA A 306 0.21 -9.58 19.46
C ALA A 306 1.67 -9.17 19.73
N GLU A 307 2.34 -9.84 20.66
CA GLU A 307 3.75 -9.63 21.03
C GLU A 307 4.65 -10.76 20.55
N ASP A 308 4.22 -11.52 19.56
CA ASP A 308 4.92 -12.71 19.11
C ASP A 308 6.21 -12.38 18.33
N THR A 309 7.32 -12.29 19.06
CA THR A 309 8.65 -12.09 18.49
C THR A 309 9.06 -13.25 17.57
N LEU A 310 8.44 -14.42 17.71
CA LEU A 310 8.67 -15.59 16.87
C LEU A 310 8.23 -15.33 15.42
N VAL A 311 7.16 -14.55 15.21
CA VAL A 311 6.71 -14.14 13.87
C VAL A 311 7.80 -13.35 13.16
N MET A 312 8.38 -12.35 13.83
CA MET A 312 9.44 -11.53 13.27
C MET A 312 10.71 -12.34 12.99
N HIS A 313 11.12 -13.18 13.96
CA HIS A 313 12.31 -14.02 13.82
C HIS A 313 12.17 -15.03 12.67
N ARG A 314 10.99 -15.62 12.47
CA ARG A 314 10.75 -16.53 11.33
C ARG A 314 10.76 -15.82 9.99
N ALA A 315 10.20 -14.62 9.92
CA ALA A 315 10.27 -13.80 8.71
C ALA A 315 11.73 -13.45 8.37
N GLU A 316 12.53 -13.05 9.36
CA GLU A 316 13.97 -12.77 9.19
C GLU A 316 14.76 -13.99 8.71
N ARG A 317 14.55 -15.15 9.33
CA ARG A 317 15.21 -16.40 8.91
C ARG A 317 14.85 -16.82 7.50
N ALA A 318 13.66 -16.45 7.04
CA ALA A 318 13.22 -16.65 5.66
C ALA A 318 13.75 -15.57 4.70
N GLY A 319 14.56 -14.64 5.17
CA GLY A 319 15.10 -13.52 4.36
C GLY A 319 14.11 -12.38 4.12
N GLY A 320 13.09 -12.26 4.94
CA GLY A 320 12.03 -11.27 4.81
C GLY A 320 11.81 -10.43 6.07
N SER A 321 10.61 -9.90 6.21
CA SER A 321 10.21 -9.07 7.35
C SER A 321 8.75 -9.29 7.70
N ALA A 322 8.39 -9.05 8.95
CA ALA A 322 7.02 -9.08 9.45
C ALA A 322 6.60 -7.71 9.97
N PHE A 323 5.31 -7.45 9.88
CA PHE A 323 4.71 -6.23 10.38
C PHE A 323 3.33 -6.51 10.95
N ARG A 324 3.08 -6.03 12.17
CA ARG A 324 1.77 -6.08 12.81
C ARG A 324 0.84 -5.01 12.23
N VAL A 325 -0.28 -5.41 11.66
CA VAL A 325 -1.23 -4.54 10.96
C VAL A 325 -2.34 -4.05 11.89
N SER A 326 -2.85 -4.93 12.74
CA SER A 326 -3.91 -4.61 13.71
C SER A 326 -3.89 -5.59 14.87
N GLY A 327 -4.57 -5.24 15.96
CA GLY A 327 -4.69 -6.06 17.16
C GLY A 327 -3.57 -5.81 18.19
N GLY A 328 -3.72 -6.41 19.37
CA GLY A 328 -2.83 -6.25 20.52
C GLY A 328 -3.23 -5.13 21.46
N VAL A 329 -2.96 -5.34 22.76
CA VAL A 329 -3.15 -4.35 23.83
C VAL A 329 -1.92 -3.45 23.86
N GLY A 330 -2.12 -2.12 23.81
CA GLY A 330 -1.03 -1.15 23.94
C GLY A 330 -1.17 0.06 23.02
N ASP A 331 -0.22 0.94 23.05
CA ASP A 331 -0.16 2.28 22.44
C ASP A 331 -0.10 2.31 20.90
N GLY A 332 -0.56 1.27 20.22
CA GLY A 332 -0.61 1.22 18.76
C GLY A 332 0.76 1.14 18.07
N ALA A 333 1.86 0.99 18.83
CA ALA A 333 3.18 0.82 18.27
C ALA A 333 3.22 -0.50 17.48
N GLY A 334 3.15 -0.41 16.14
CA GLY A 334 3.25 -1.56 15.27
C GLY A 334 4.58 -2.27 15.49
N TYR A 335 4.54 -3.53 15.94
CA TYR A 335 5.73 -4.34 15.93
C TYR A 335 6.12 -4.61 14.47
N ALA A 336 7.37 -4.38 14.14
CA ALA A 336 7.93 -4.68 12.84
C ALA A 336 9.34 -5.25 13.04
N THR A 337 9.76 -6.09 12.12
CA THR A 337 11.15 -6.56 12.06
C THR A 337 12.11 -5.37 12.10
N PRO A 338 13.07 -5.34 13.04
CA PRO A 338 14.04 -4.26 13.14
C PRO A 338 14.83 -4.08 11.85
N LEU A 339 15.15 -2.84 11.51
CA LEU A 339 16.05 -2.57 10.38
C LEU A 339 17.51 -2.92 10.76
N ALA A 340 18.27 -3.43 9.79
CA ALA A 340 19.70 -3.59 9.96
C ALA A 340 20.36 -2.24 10.34
N PRO A 341 21.39 -2.22 11.21
CA PRO A 341 21.97 -0.96 11.75
C PRO A 341 22.39 0.04 10.66
N ALA A 342 22.98 -0.44 9.58
CA ALA A 342 23.39 0.42 8.46
C ALA A 342 22.20 1.07 7.76
N LEU A 343 21.11 0.32 7.54
CA LEU A 343 19.88 0.82 6.93
C LEU A 343 19.18 1.81 7.87
N LEU A 344 19.14 1.51 9.16
CA LEU A 344 18.62 2.40 10.18
C LEU A 344 19.35 3.76 10.21
N ALA A 345 20.69 3.75 10.11
CA ALA A 345 21.49 4.98 10.04
C ALA A 345 21.17 5.81 8.79
N ILE A 346 20.92 5.17 7.64
CA ILE A 346 20.49 5.86 6.40
C ILE A 346 19.12 6.50 6.61
N HIS A 347 18.17 5.78 7.17
CA HIS A 347 16.82 6.30 7.43
C HIS A 347 16.83 7.51 8.38
N ARG A 348 17.66 7.47 9.45
CA ARG A 348 17.83 8.61 10.36
C ARG A 348 18.35 9.85 9.64
N ARG A 349 19.43 9.70 8.86
CA ARG A 349 20.01 10.82 8.08
C ARG A 349 19.03 11.40 7.07
N LEU A 350 18.26 10.55 6.38
CA LEU A 350 17.21 11.00 5.48
C LEU A 350 16.17 11.83 6.23
N ARG A 351 15.67 11.32 7.35
CA ARG A 351 14.70 12.05 8.17
C ARG A 351 15.27 13.39 8.64
N GLU A 352 16.48 13.44 9.17
CA GLU A 352 17.15 14.66 9.61
C GLU A 352 17.29 15.67 8.47
N SER A 353 17.53 15.22 7.25
CA SER A 353 17.63 16.10 6.07
C SER A 353 16.32 16.77 5.71
N PHE A 354 15.20 16.04 5.81
CA PHE A 354 13.87 16.52 5.46
C PHE A 354 13.12 17.17 6.62
N ASP A 355 13.31 16.68 7.85
CA ASP A 355 12.68 17.16 9.06
C ASP A 355 13.69 17.32 10.21
N PRO A 356 14.60 18.32 10.12
CA PRO A 356 15.68 18.53 11.10
C PRO A 356 15.16 18.94 12.49
N HIS A 357 13.94 19.45 12.56
CA HIS A 357 13.31 19.88 13.80
C HIS A 357 12.40 18.83 14.43
N GLY A 358 12.22 17.67 13.77
CA GLY A 358 11.32 16.60 14.24
C GLY A 358 9.86 17.02 14.32
N VAL A 359 9.42 17.90 13.43
CA VAL A 359 8.05 18.44 13.40
C VAL A 359 7.03 17.35 13.09
N PHE A 360 7.37 16.42 12.18
CA PHE A 360 6.41 15.42 11.75
C PHE A 360 6.50 14.15 12.58
N VAL A 361 5.35 13.71 13.06
CA VAL A 361 5.18 12.40 13.63
C VAL A 361 4.93 11.42 12.50
N PRO A 362 5.80 10.42 12.28
CA PRO A 362 5.53 9.39 11.30
C PRO A 362 4.20 8.68 11.60
N GLY A 363 3.38 8.50 10.59
CA GLY A 363 2.11 7.77 10.73
C GLY A 363 2.27 6.28 11.06
N ARG A 364 3.52 5.81 11.11
CA ARG A 364 3.90 4.45 11.49
C ARG A 364 5.12 4.51 12.38
N PRO A 365 5.15 3.79 13.51
CA PRO A 365 6.34 3.73 14.33
C PRO A 365 7.43 3.00 13.55
N MET A 366 8.27 3.77 12.88
CA MET A 366 9.58 3.29 12.50
C MET A 366 10.46 3.46 13.72
N ARG A 367 10.98 2.38 14.27
CA ARG A 367 12.01 2.45 15.31
C ARG A 367 13.28 2.97 14.64
N PHE A 368 13.43 4.29 14.67
CA PHE A 368 14.66 4.94 14.29
C PHE A 368 15.70 4.83 15.41
#